data_013f212022a23b896a421386fec561d8
#
_entry.id   013f212022a23b896a421386fec561d8
#
_cell.length_a   1.000
_cell.length_b   1.000
_cell.length_c   1.000
_cell.angle_alpha   90.00
_cell.angle_beta   90.00
_cell.angle_gamma   90.00
#
_symmetry.space_group_name_H-M   'P 1'
#
loop_
_entity.id
_entity.type
_entity.pdbx_description
1 polymer ?
#
loop_
_entity_poly.entity_id
_entity_poly.type
_entity_poly.pdbx_seq_one_letter_code
_entity_poly.pdbx_strand_id
1 'polypeptide(L)'
;MERQNLLGGPPATYLLPDEDAAAAVRAGEPPADVAAHFPTYSAAWATLAERAFAGGDAVTAYAYARTGYHRGLDQLRRAGWKGHGPVPWEHEPNRGFLRSLHMLAASAEAIGEDDEAKRCEVFLRDSSPAAAAELGAAELADEGPAARP
;
A
#
# COMPACT_ATOMS: atom_id res chain seq x y z
N MET A 1 11.36 -16.58 23.47
CA MET A 1 10.34 -16.13 24.42
C MET A 1 9.84 -14.77 24.00
N GLU A 2 8.69 -14.73 23.35
CA GLU A 2 8.04 -13.47 23.09
C GLU A 2 7.62 -12.87 24.43
N ARG A 3 8.22 -11.75 24.77
CA ARG A 3 7.72 -10.96 25.88
C ARG A 3 6.35 -10.43 25.46
N GLN A 4 5.29 -11.06 25.94
CA GLN A 4 3.99 -10.43 25.90
C GLN A 4 4.12 -9.07 26.59
N ASN A 5 4.03 -8.03 25.79
CA ASN A 5 4.03 -6.68 26.31
C ASN A 5 2.69 -6.46 27.01
N LEU A 6 2.66 -6.72 28.31
CA LEU A 6 1.44 -6.61 29.13
C LEU A 6 0.92 -5.16 29.24
N LEU A 7 1.72 -4.18 28.78
CA LEU A 7 1.33 -2.78 28.64
C LEU A 7 1.19 -2.43 27.15
N GLY A 8 1.25 -3.46 26.29
CA GLY A 8 1.42 -3.31 24.90
C GLY A 8 0.19 -2.84 24.17
N GLY A 9 0.44 -2.04 23.14
CA GLY A 9 -0.50 -1.72 22.11
C GLY A 9 -1.03 -2.98 21.38
N PRO A 10 -1.88 -2.82 20.39
CA PRO A 10 -2.47 -3.92 19.65
C PRO A 10 -1.39 -4.79 18.98
N PRO A 11 -1.67 -6.08 18.77
CA PRO A 11 -0.73 -6.99 18.11
C PRO A 11 -0.56 -6.61 16.63
N ALA A 12 0.58 -6.99 16.08
CA ALA A 12 0.83 -6.87 14.64
C ALA A 12 -0.08 -7.81 13.84
N THR A 13 -0.48 -7.38 12.66
CA THR A 13 -1.31 -8.17 11.74
C THR A 13 -0.48 -8.65 10.55
N TYR A 14 -0.58 -9.93 10.26
CA TYR A 14 0.13 -10.62 9.18
C TYR A 14 -0.90 -11.25 8.25
N LEU A 15 -1.05 -10.70 7.05
CA LEU A 15 -1.98 -11.23 6.07
C LEU A 15 -1.51 -12.56 5.50
N LEU A 16 -2.47 -13.44 5.18
CA LEU A 16 -2.18 -14.65 4.45
C LEU A 16 -1.81 -14.31 3.00
N PRO A 17 -0.82 -15.02 2.41
CA PRO A 17 -0.49 -14.81 1.00
C PRO A 17 -1.66 -15.28 0.11
N ASP A 18 -1.90 -14.55 -0.98
CA ASP A 18 -2.74 -15.00 -2.09
C ASP A 18 -1.84 -15.69 -3.12
N GLU A 19 -1.68 -17.00 -2.99
CA GLU A 19 -0.75 -17.80 -3.80
C GLU A 19 -1.08 -17.73 -5.29
N ASP A 20 -2.36 -17.79 -5.66
CA ASP A 20 -2.78 -17.79 -7.05
C ASP A 20 -2.55 -16.43 -7.71
N ALA A 21 -2.90 -15.36 -7.02
CA ALA A 21 -2.64 -13.99 -7.51
C ALA A 21 -1.14 -13.70 -7.63
N ALA A 22 -0.36 -14.10 -6.63
CA ALA A 22 1.09 -13.95 -6.66
C ALA A 22 1.73 -14.73 -7.80
N ALA A 23 1.23 -15.95 -8.08
CA ALA A 23 1.69 -16.76 -9.20
C ALA A 23 1.39 -16.09 -10.55
N ALA A 24 0.21 -15.48 -10.72
CA ALA A 24 -0.15 -14.74 -11.91
C ALA A 24 0.80 -13.55 -12.17
N VAL A 25 1.14 -12.83 -11.11
CA VAL A 25 2.13 -11.73 -11.18
C VAL A 25 3.50 -12.26 -11.62
N ARG A 26 3.97 -13.34 -11.01
CA ARG A 26 5.27 -13.96 -11.38
C ARG A 26 5.29 -14.48 -12.82
N ALA A 27 4.13 -14.92 -13.32
CA ALA A 27 3.97 -15.36 -14.70
C ALA A 27 3.96 -14.21 -15.71
N GLY A 28 3.98 -12.97 -15.25
CA GLY A 28 4.00 -11.78 -16.09
C GLY A 28 2.62 -11.37 -16.62
N GLU A 29 1.54 -11.81 -16.01
CA GLU A 29 0.20 -11.36 -16.40
C GLU A 29 0.07 -9.83 -16.17
N PRO A 30 -0.60 -9.10 -17.08
CA PRO A 30 -0.80 -7.66 -16.90
C PRO A 30 -1.51 -7.35 -15.58
N PRO A 31 -1.12 -6.30 -14.86
CA PRO A 31 -1.73 -5.96 -13.58
C PRO A 31 -3.25 -5.78 -13.62
N ALA A 32 -3.79 -5.25 -14.72
CA ALA A 32 -5.23 -5.09 -14.88
C ALA A 32 -5.95 -6.45 -14.95
N ASP A 33 -5.34 -7.44 -15.60
CA ASP A 33 -5.90 -8.80 -15.67
C ASP A 33 -5.82 -9.48 -14.31
N VAL A 34 -4.71 -9.31 -13.59
CA VAL A 34 -4.57 -9.83 -12.22
C VAL A 34 -5.64 -9.22 -11.30
N ALA A 35 -5.85 -7.92 -11.36
CA ALA A 35 -6.86 -7.22 -10.56
C ALA A 35 -8.29 -7.70 -10.92
N ALA A 36 -8.56 -7.95 -12.20
CA ALA A 36 -9.86 -8.44 -12.66
C ALA A 36 -10.16 -9.86 -12.17
N HIS A 37 -9.14 -10.74 -12.19
CA HIS A 37 -9.28 -12.12 -11.72
C HIS A 37 -9.23 -12.25 -10.18
N PHE A 38 -8.44 -11.40 -9.54
CA PHE A 38 -8.21 -11.42 -8.09
C PHE A 38 -8.48 -10.03 -7.48
N PRO A 39 -9.73 -9.54 -7.49
CA PRO A 39 -10.03 -8.16 -7.09
C PRO A 39 -9.77 -7.87 -5.62
N THR A 40 -9.60 -8.88 -4.78
CA THR A 40 -9.21 -8.71 -3.37
C THR A 40 -7.71 -8.55 -3.17
N TYR A 41 -6.91 -8.74 -4.22
CA TYR A 41 -5.45 -8.69 -4.16
C TYR A 41 -4.95 -7.25 -4.29
N SER A 42 -4.67 -6.61 -3.15
CA SER A 42 -4.25 -5.21 -3.09
C SER A 42 -3.01 -4.89 -3.91
N ALA A 43 -2.07 -5.82 -4.03
CA ALA A 43 -0.81 -5.59 -4.75
C ALA A 43 -1.03 -5.29 -6.24
N ALA A 44 -2.03 -5.91 -6.89
CA ALA A 44 -2.36 -5.60 -8.27
C ALA A 44 -2.88 -4.17 -8.43
N TRP A 45 -3.77 -3.75 -7.55
CA TRP A 45 -4.27 -2.37 -7.52
C TRP A 45 -3.16 -1.36 -7.23
N ALA A 46 -2.25 -1.70 -6.30
CA ALA A 46 -1.09 -0.86 -6.00
C ALA A 46 -0.20 -0.65 -7.23
N THR A 47 0.07 -1.72 -7.98
CA THR A 47 0.87 -1.63 -9.21
C THR A 47 0.20 -0.75 -10.26
N LEU A 48 -1.12 -0.89 -10.44
CA LEU A 48 -1.88 -0.02 -11.35
C LEU A 48 -1.81 1.45 -10.93
N ALA A 49 -1.91 1.72 -9.63
CA ALA A 49 -1.80 3.07 -9.09
C ALA A 49 -0.41 3.67 -9.33
N GLU A 50 0.65 2.90 -9.06
CA GLU A 50 2.03 3.32 -9.26
C GLU A 50 2.31 3.67 -10.73
N ARG A 51 1.82 2.86 -11.65
CA ARG A 51 1.97 3.10 -13.10
C ARG A 51 1.19 4.32 -13.57
N ALA A 52 -0.04 4.49 -13.13
CA ALA A 52 -0.85 5.66 -13.47
C ALA A 52 -0.21 6.96 -12.92
N PHE A 53 0.28 6.92 -11.70
CA PHE A 53 0.96 8.06 -11.07
C PHE A 53 2.23 8.44 -11.82
N ALA A 54 3.06 7.46 -12.15
CA ALA A 54 4.29 7.66 -12.93
C ALA A 54 4.00 8.22 -14.33
N GLY A 55 2.85 7.88 -14.91
CA GLY A 55 2.38 8.41 -16.19
C GLY A 55 1.74 9.80 -16.11
N GLY A 56 1.70 10.42 -14.93
CA GLY A 56 1.12 11.75 -14.74
C GLY A 56 -0.39 11.78 -14.56
N ASP A 57 -1.04 10.63 -14.39
CA ASP A 57 -2.49 10.55 -14.20
C ASP A 57 -2.84 10.32 -12.72
N ALA A 58 -2.80 11.40 -11.95
CA ALA A 58 -3.04 11.36 -10.51
C ALA A 58 -4.46 10.94 -10.15
N VAL A 59 -5.46 11.30 -10.94
CA VAL A 59 -6.86 10.94 -10.69
C VAL A 59 -7.07 9.42 -10.84
N THR A 60 -6.54 8.83 -11.90
CA THR A 60 -6.59 7.39 -12.10
C THR A 60 -5.81 6.65 -11.01
N ALA A 61 -4.62 7.15 -10.65
CA ALA A 61 -3.83 6.61 -9.56
C ALA A 61 -4.60 6.64 -8.23
N TYR A 62 -5.29 7.73 -7.94
CA TYR A 62 -6.15 7.87 -6.76
C TYR A 62 -7.22 6.78 -6.72
N ALA A 63 -7.91 6.55 -7.83
CA ALA A 63 -8.96 5.54 -7.92
C ALA A 63 -8.44 4.12 -7.69
N TYR A 64 -7.32 3.76 -8.31
CA TYR A 64 -6.68 2.46 -8.11
C TYR A 64 -6.16 2.30 -6.68
N ALA A 65 -5.48 3.30 -6.16
CA ALA A 65 -4.93 3.27 -4.80
C ALA A 65 -6.04 3.12 -3.76
N ARG A 66 -7.13 3.86 -3.92
CA ARG A 66 -8.28 3.76 -3.02
C ARG A 66 -8.90 2.35 -3.05
N THR A 67 -9.01 1.74 -4.21
CA THR A 67 -9.49 0.36 -4.33
C THR A 67 -8.56 -0.61 -3.63
N GLY A 68 -7.26 -0.55 -3.88
CA GLY A 68 -6.27 -1.41 -3.23
C GLY A 68 -6.24 -1.21 -1.71
N TYR A 69 -6.36 0.02 -1.25
CA TYR A 69 -6.43 0.38 0.17
C TYR A 69 -7.66 -0.27 0.83
N HIS A 70 -8.85 -0.12 0.26
CA HIS A 70 -10.07 -0.69 0.84
C HIS A 70 -10.07 -2.21 0.81
N ARG A 71 -9.56 -2.83 -0.24
CA ARG A 71 -9.41 -4.28 -0.29
C ARG A 71 -8.44 -4.79 0.77
N GLY A 72 -7.36 -4.07 0.98
CA GLY A 72 -6.41 -4.37 2.06
C GLY A 72 -7.03 -4.23 3.44
N LEU A 73 -7.83 -3.18 3.68
CA LEU A 73 -8.56 -3.02 4.94
C LEU A 73 -9.50 -4.19 5.21
N ASP A 74 -10.22 -4.65 4.19
CA ASP A 74 -11.12 -5.80 4.32
C ASP A 74 -10.36 -7.05 4.76
N GLN A 75 -9.20 -7.30 4.16
CA GLN A 75 -8.34 -8.43 4.52
C GLN A 75 -7.77 -8.31 5.93
N LEU A 76 -7.32 -7.12 6.33
CA LEU A 76 -6.82 -6.86 7.67
C LEU A 76 -7.91 -7.13 8.72
N ARG A 77 -9.14 -6.68 8.47
CA ARG A 77 -10.27 -6.92 9.37
C ARG A 77 -10.59 -8.40 9.50
N ARG A 78 -10.54 -9.15 8.40
CA ARG A 78 -10.73 -10.61 8.42
C ARG A 78 -9.62 -11.32 9.18
N ALA A 79 -8.41 -10.76 9.19
CA ALA A 79 -7.27 -11.29 9.95
C ALA A 79 -7.28 -10.89 11.44
N GLY A 80 -8.28 -10.15 11.87
CA GLY A 80 -8.45 -9.75 13.27
C GLY A 80 -7.99 -8.35 13.63
N TRP A 81 -7.48 -7.58 12.66
CA TRP A 81 -7.09 -6.18 12.87
C TRP A 81 -8.31 -5.32 13.25
N LYS A 82 -8.17 -4.49 14.27
CA LYS A 82 -9.27 -3.72 14.86
C LYS A 82 -9.18 -2.21 14.61
N GLY A 83 -8.59 -1.82 13.50
CA GLY A 83 -8.50 -0.42 13.10
C GLY A 83 -7.21 0.26 13.50
N HIS A 84 -6.33 -0.41 14.23
CA HIS A 84 -5.04 0.11 14.67
C HIS A 84 -4.07 -1.02 14.95
N GLY A 85 -2.80 -0.70 15.05
CA GLY A 85 -1.73 -1.64 15.31
C GLY A 85 -0.83 -1.87 14.11
N PRO A 86 0.36 -2.45 14.35
CA PRO A 86 1.36 -2.63 13.29
C PRO A 86 0.87 -3.53 12.16
N VAL A 87 1.23 -3.13 10.94
CA VAL A 87 1.10 -3.93 9.71
C VAL A 87 2.50 -4.00 9.09
N PRO A 88 3.34 -4.98 9.50
CA PRO A 88 4.76 -4.96 9.19
C PRO A 88 5.08 -5.06 7.70
N TRP A 89 5.96 -4.20 7.22
CA TRP A 89 6.47 -4.19 5.84
C TRP A 89 7.29 -5.43 5.51
N GLU A 90 8.02 -5.98 6.49
CA GLU A 90 8.86 -7.16 6.33
C GLU A 90 8.04 -8.37 5.88
N HIS A 91 6.79 -8.44 6.27
CA HIS A 91 5.87 -9.49 5.85
C HIS A 91 5.32 -9.16 4.46
N GLU A 92 5.82 -9.83 3.44
CA GLU A 92 5.53 -9.55 2.04
C GLU A 92 4.01 -9.44 1.73
N PRO A 93 3.12 -10.32 2.24
CA PRO A 93 1.68 -10.19 1.97
C PRO A 93 1.03 -8.88 2.44
N ASN A 94 1.65 -8.14 3.35
CA ASN A 94 1.18 -6.84 3.81
C ASN A 94 1.50 -5.69 2.84
N ARG A 95 2.43 -5.91 1.93
CA ARG A 95 2.99 -4.82 1.09
C ARG A 95 1.99 -4.23 0.12
N GLY A 96 1.09 -5.04 -0.42
CA GLY A 96 0.05 -4.53 -1.33
C GLY A 96 -0.82 -3.47 -0.68
N PHE A 97 -1.24 -3.69 0.55
CA PHE A 97 -1.97 -2.71 1.34
C PHE A 97 -1.14 -1.43 1.60
N LEU A 98 0.09 -1.60 2.07
CA LEU A 98 0.96 -0.48 2.41
C LEU A 98 1.33 0.36 1.18
N ARG A 99 1.62 -0.29 0.06
CA ARG A 99 1.86 0.39 -1.22
C ARG A 99 0.63 1.15 -1.71
N SER A 100 -0.55 0.56 -1.59
CA SER A 100 -1.82 1.22 -1.93
C SER A 100 -2.07 2.45 -1.07
N LEU A 101 -1.82 2.35 0.23
CA LEU A 101 -1.95 3.46 1.18
C LEU A 101 -0.98 4.60 0.84
N HIS A 102 0.26 4.27 0.52
CA HIS A 102 1.26 5.24 0.09
C HIS A 102 0.84 5.96 -1.19
N MET A 103 0.36 5.21 -2.19
CA MET A 103 -0.09 5.80 -3.44
C MET A 103 -1.36 6.63 -3.28
N LEU A 104 -2.23 6.25 -2.33
CA LEU A 104 -3.39 7.07 -1.99
C LEU A 104 -2.96 8.42 -1.40
N ALA A 105 -1.97 8.43 -0.52
CA ALA A 105 -1.39 9.67 0.01
C ALA A 105 -0.80 10.55 -1.10
N ALA A 106 0.03 9.98 -1.96
CA ALA A 106 0.70 10.71 -3.04
C ALA A 106 -0.28 11.27 -4.07
N SER A 107 -1.25 10.46 -4.49
CA SER A 107 -2.26 10.88 -5.47
C SER A 107 -3.25 11.88 -4.89
N ALA A 108 -3.63 11.73 -3.61
CA ALA A 108 -4.46 12.70 -2.90
C ALA A 108 -3.78 14.08 -2.85
N GLU A 109 -2.50 14.11 -2.50
CA GLU A 109 -1.71 15.35 -2.50
C GLU A 109 -1.69 15.99 -3.90
N ALA A 110 -1.44 15.19 -4.93
CA ALA A 110 -1.35 15.68 -6.30
C ALA A 110 -2.65 16.29 -6.83
N ILE A 111 -3.81 15.85 -6.33
CA ILE A 111 -5.12 16.40 -6.73
C ILE A 111 -5.68 17.44 -5.75
N GLY A 112 -4.89 17.84 -4.74
CA GLY A 112 -5.29 18.88 -3.77
C GLY A 112 -6.15 18.40 -2.62
N GLU A 113 -6.29 17.10 -2.41
CA GLU A 113 -6.95 16.48 -1.27
C GLU A 113 -6.00 16.42 -0.05
N ASP A 114 -5.62 17.59 0.46
CA ASP A 114 -4.53 17.71 1.44
C ASP A 114 -4.84 17.01 2.77
N ASP A 115 -6.07 17.10 3.25
CA ASP A 115 -6.49 16.42 4.49
C ASP A 115 -6.41 14.90 4.35
N GLU A 116 -6.85 14.36 3.22
CA GLU A 116 -6.76 12.93 2.92
C GLU A 116 -5.32 12.47 2.77
N ALA A 117 -4.49 13.26 2.08
CA ALA A 117 -3.06 12.98 1.96
C ALA A 117 -2.41 12.87 3.35
N LYS A 118 -2.70 13.83 4.22
CA LYS A 118 -2.16 13.85 5.59
C LYS A 118 -2.63 12.67 6.41
N ARG A 119 -3.91 12.35 6.34
CA ARG A 119 -4.49 11.19 7.03
C ARG A 119 -3.78 9.89 6.61
N CYS A 120 -3.59 9.70 5.32
CA CYS A 120 -2.94 8.51 4.78
C CYS A 120 -1.47 8.44 5.17
N GLU A 121 -0.73 9.55 5.14
CA GLU A 121 0.67 9.60 5.56
C GLU A 121 0.84 9.21 7.03
N VAL A 122 0.00 9.75 7.90
CA VAL A 122 0.02 9.42 9.34
C VAL A 122 -0.31 7.94 9.54
N PHE A 123 -1.35 7.45 8.87
CA PHE A 123 -1.76 6.05 8.95
C PHE A 123 -0.63 5.12 8.50
N LEU A 124 0.06 5.45 7.40
CA LEU A 124 1.16 4.65 6.90
C LEU A 124 2.30 4.56 7.93
N ARG A 125 2.70 5.68 8.50
CA ARG A 125 3.75 5.71 9.54
C ARG A 125 3.34 4.95 10.80
N ASP A 126 2.09 5.07 11.21
CA ASP A 126 1.58 4.35 12.38
C ASP A 126 1.49 2.84 12.12
N SER A 127 1.15 2.45 10.90
CA SER A 127 1.06 1.03 10.51
C SER A 127 2.43 0.39 10.34
N SER A 128 3.36 1.08 9.68
CA SER A 128 4.72 0.60 9.43
C SER A 128 5.67 1.77 9.16
N PRO A 129 6.46 2.19 10.14
CA PRO A 129 7.52 3.17 9.89
C PRO A 129 8.51 2.72 8.82
N ALA A 130 8.80 1.41 8.74
CA ALA A 130 9.66 0.84 7.71
C ALA A 130 9.08 1.02 6.30
N ALA A 131 7.78 0.80 6.12
CA ALA A 131 7.10 1.03 4.84
C ALA A 131 7.17 2.50 4.43
N ALA A 132 6.91 3.41 5.36
CA ALA A 132 6.99 4.84 5.10
C ALA A 132 8.40 5.25 4.64
N ALA A 133 9.44 4.73 5.26
CA ALA A 133 10.82 4.99 4.88
C ALA A 133 11.18 4.39 3.51
N GLU A 134 10.84 3.12 3.28
CA GLU A 134 11.14 2.43 2.01
C GLU A 134 10.43 3.07 0.82
N LEU A 135 9.14 3.34 0.97
CA LEU A 135 8.32 3.91 -0.11
C LEU A 135 8.68 5.38 -0.38
N GLY A 136 8.95 6.15 0.65
CA GLY A 136 9.44 7.52 0.51
C GLY A 136 10.82 7.60 -0.14
N ALA A 137 11.72 6.69 0.18
CA ALA A 137 13.05 6.61 -0.43
C ALA A 137 12.97 6.21 -1.92
N ALA A 138 12.04 5.32 -2.29
CA ALA A 138 11.82 4.93 -3.67
C ALA A 138 11.32 6.10 -4.53
N GLU A 139 10.44 6.95 -4.00
CA GLU A 139 10.00 8.17 -4.69
C GLU A 139 11.15 9.14 -4.95
N LEU A 140 11.99 9.37 -3.94
CA LEU A 140 13.16 10.27 -4.09
C LEU A 140 14.17 9.75 -5.11
N ALA A 141 14.29 8.44 -5.26
CA ALA A 141 15.18 7.83 -6.25
C ALA A 141 14.61 7.94 -7.68
N ASP A 142 13.30 7.91 -7.83
CA ASP A 142 12.61 8.03 -9.13
C ASP A 142 12.54 9.49 -9.61
N GLU A 143 12.55 10.43 -8.69
CA GLU A 143 12.74 11.85 -8.97
C GLU A 143 14.20 12.18 -9.32
N GLY A 144 14.83 11.44 -10.23
CA GLY A 144 16.23 11.65 -10.62
C GLY A 144 16.59 13.14 -10.73
N PRO A 145 17.89 13.54 -10.77
CA PRO A 145 18.27 14.92 -10.61
C PRO A 145 17.48 15.81 -11.56
N ALA A 146 16.65 16.68 -10.99
CA ALA A 146 15.87 17.64 -11.75
C ALA A 146 16.84 18.36 -12.67
N ALA A 147 16.61 18.29 -13.98
CA ALA A 147 17.36 19.07 -14.94
C ALA A 147 17.27 20.52 -14.47
N ARG A 148 18.36 21.03 -13.93
CA ARG A 148 18.46 22.45 -13.62
C ARG A 148 18.42 23.20 -14.95
N PRO A 149 17.61 24.24 -15.07
CA PRO A 149 17.64 25.10 -16.23
C PRO A 149 19.00 25.77 -16.40
#